data_7541f66f9b24bf5935c4b225483b6fa8
#
_entry.id   7541f66f9b24bf5935c4b225483b6fa8
#
_cell.length_a   1.000
_cell.length_b   1.000
_cell.length_c   1.000
_cell.angle_alpha   90.00
_cell.angle_beta   90.00
_cell.angle_gamma   90.00
#
_symmetry.space_group_name_H-M   'P 1'
#
loop_
_entity.id
_entity.type
_entity.pdbx_description
1 polymer ?
#
loop_
_entity_poly.entity_id
_entity_poly.type
_entity_poly.pdbx_seq_one_letter_code
_entity_poly.pdbx_strand_id
1 'polypeptide(L)'
;EVSKGSGGYLILDKPWPSMLRGVWKEPARYEETYWSRFPGVYFAGDGAKIDSDGALWVLGRVDDVMNVSGHRISTTEVESALVSHEAVAEAAVVGAKDDLTGQAIVAFVILRGGTDSAQLGLVGELRDHVAKEIGSIAKPKQIMVVNELPKTRSGKIMRRLLRDVAENRAVGDATTLADPNVMKLIAEGLKSGKKED
;
A
#
# COMPACT_ATOMS: atom_id res chain seq x y z
N GLU A 1 -19.27 -3.46 17.95
CA GLU A 1 -19.83 -3.79 16.64
C GLU A 1 -20.18 -2.51 15.88
N VAL A 2 -20.04 -2.53 14.56
CA VAL A 2 -20.47 -1.43 13.70
C VAL A 2 -21.85 -1.75 13.08
N SER A 3 -22.64 -0.73 12.78
CA SER A 3 -23.92 -0.90 12.09
C SER A 3 -23.70 -1.23 10.60
N LYS A 4 -24.71 -1.84 9.97
CA LYS A 4 -24.72 -2.07 8.52
C LYS A 4 -24.50 -0.75 7.78
N GLY A 5 -23.71 -0.77 6.72
CA GLY A 5 -23.26 0.40 5.98
C GLY A 5 -22.04 1.11 6.57
N SER A 6 -21.57 0.69 7.74
CA SER A 6 -20.42 1.30 8.44
C SER A 6 -19.17 0.47 8.34
N GLY A 7 -18.01 1.13 8.43
CA GLY A 7 -16.69 0.50 8.47
C GLY A 7 -16.05 0.56 9.86
N GLY A 8 -15.11 -0.34 10.09
CA GLY A 8 -14.38 -0.45 11.35
C GLY A 8 -13.14 -1.32 11.21
N TYR A 9 -12.59 -1.71 12.34
CA TYR A 9 -11.51 -2.68 12.41
C TYR A 9 -12.05 -4.10 12.36
N LEU A 10 -11.39 -4.98 11.59
CA LEU A 10 -11.68 -6.40 11.60
C LEU A 10 -11.02 -7.05 12.82
N ILE A 11 -11.85 -7.60 13.70
CA ILE A 11 -11.40 -8.30 14.90
C ILE A 11 -11.96 -9.71 14.91
N LEU A 12 -11.28 -10.62 15.60
CA LEU A 12 -11.73 -11.99 15.87
C LEU A 12 -11.95 -12.12 17.38
N ASP A 13 -13.22 -12.17 17.78
CA ASP A 13 -13.64 -12.12 19.19
C ASP A 13 -13.55 -13.48 19.91
N LYS A 14 -13.33 -14.56 19.16
CA LYS A 14 -13.23 -15.92 19.70
C LYS A 14 -12.00 -16.63 19.18
N PRO A 15 -11.33 -17.45 20.02
CA PRO A 15 -10.22 -18.26 19.57
C PRO A 15 -10.70 -19.37 18.62
N TRP A 16 -9.81 -19.81 17.73
CA TRP A 16 -10.06 -20.92 16.80
C TRP A 16 -8.85 -21.88 16.76
N PRO A 17 -9.02 -23.13 16.30
CA PRO A 17 -7.99 -24.18 16.41
C PRO A 17 -6.65 -23.85 15.74
N SER A 18 -6.65 -23.12 14.61
CA SER A 18 -5.43 -22.72 13.87
C SER A 18 -4.93 -21.32 14.21
N MET A 19 -5.41 -20.73 15.30
CA MET A 19 -4.99 -19.41 15.75
C MET A 19 -3.48 -19.36 16.02
N LEU A 20 -2.83 -18.25 15.62
CA LEU A 20 -1.43 -18.01 15.94
C LEU A 20 -1.21 -18.03 17.45
N ARG A 21 -0.22 -18.82 17.91
CA ARG A 21 0.10 -18.99 19.35
C ARG A 21 1.24 -18.12 19.82
N GLY A 22 1.98 -17.52 18.92
CA GLY A 22 3.13 -16.68 19.24
C GLY A 22 4.07 -16.47 18.07
N VAL A 23 5.05 -15.59 18.25
CA VAL A 23 6.17 -15.38 17.34
C VAL A 23 7.40 -16.03 17.96
N TRP A 24 8.14 -16.81 17.18
CA TRP A 24 9.32 -17.55 17.66
C TRP A 24 10.34 -16.61 18.31
N LYS A 25 10.63 -16.88 19.59
CA LYS A 25 11.54 -16.08 20.45
C LYS A 25 11.15 -14.61 20.67
N GLU A 26 9.96 -14.18 20.22
CA GLU A 26 9.48 -12.79 20.34
C GLU A 26 8.05 -12.73 20.93
N PRO A 27 7.81 -13.19 22.18
CA PRO A 27 6.47 -13.17 22.76
C PRO A 27 5.91 -11.74 22.92
N ALA A 28 6.76 -10.79 23.30
CA ALA A 28 6.34 -9.39 23.44
C ALA A 28 5.84 -8.80 22.10
N ARG A 29 6.49 -9.11 20.99
CA ARG A 29 6.05 -8.70 19.66
C ARG A 29 4.69 -9.30 19.27
N TYR A 30 4.44 -10.55 19.69
CA TYR A 30 3.14 -11.19 19.47
C TYR A 30 2.02 -10.45 20.19
N GLU A 31 2.22 -10.13 21.47
CA GLU A 31 1.25 -9.39 22.28
C GLU A 31 1.04 -7.96 21.74
N GLU A 32 2.12 -7.24 21.47
CA GLU A 32 2.07 -5.89 20.94
C GLU A 32 1.34 -5.82 19.59
N THR A 33 1.61 -6.75 18.69
CA THR A 33 1.07 -6.72 17.32
C THR A 33 -0.41 -7.07 17.27
N TYR A 34 -0.85 -8.09 18.04
CA TYR A 34 -2.16 -8.70 17.83
C TYR A 34 -3.15 -8.49 18.99
N TRP A 35 -2.66 -8.11 20.18
CA TRP A 35 -3.48 -8.09 21.39
C TRP A 35 -3.50 -6.75 22.13
N SER A 36 -2.52 -5.88 21.90
CA SER A 36 -2.39 -4.63 22.66
C SER A 36 -3.49 -3.62 22.35
N ARG A 37 -3.97 -3.58 21.10
CA ARG A 37 -4.94 -2.58 20.65
C ARG A 37 -6.34 -2.81 21.22
N PHE A 38 -6.76 -4.05 21.35
CA PHE A 38 -8.06 -4.46 21.88
C PHE A 38 -7.85 -5.62 22.87
N PRO A 39 -7.78 -5.34 24.19
CA PRO A 39 -7.54 -6.38 25.18
C PRO A 39 -8.54 -7.53 25.09
N GLY A 40 -8.01 -8.76 25.01
CA GLY A 40 -8.82 -9.97 24.93
C GLY A 40 -9.40 -10.30 23.54
N VAL A 41 -9.11 -9.51 22.52
CA VAL A 41 -9.62 -9.70 21.14
C VAL A 41 -8.46 -9.69 20.15
N TYR A 42 -8.42 -10.66 19.25
CA TYR A 42 -7.38 -10.73 18.24
C TYR A 42 -7.61 -9.70 17.13
N PHE A 43 -6.64 -8.83 16.91
CA PHE A 43 -6.64 -7.81 15.88
C PHE A 43 -5.64 -8.14 14.77
N ALA A 44 -6.12 -8.53 13.59
CA ALA A 44 -5.27 -8.87 12.44
C ALA A 44 -4.61 -7.66 11.76
N GLY A 45 -5.04 -6.46 12.08
CA GLY A 45 -4.55 -5.22 11.46
C GLY A 45 -5.29 -4.82 10.18
N ASP A 46 -6.45 -5.41 9.93
CA ASP A 46 -7.26 -5.13 8.75
C ASP A 46 -8.46 -4.23 9.08
N GLY A 47 -8.84 -3.40 8.11
CA GLY A 47 -10.11 -2.68 8.10
C GLY A 47 -11.17 -3.45 7.31
N ALA A 48 -12.43 -3.32 7.73
CA ALA A 48 -13.54 -3.94 7.03
C ALA A 48 -14.81 -3.08 7.13
N LYS A 49 -15.77 -3.32 6.25
CA LYS A 49 -17.12 -2.77 6.34
C LYS A 49 -18.15 -3.87 6.14
N ILE A 50 -19.33 -3.66 6.70
CA ILE A 50 -20.51 -4.48 6.42
C ILE A 50 -21.42 -3.62 5.56
N ASP A 51 -21.84 -4.13 4.40
CA ASP A 51 -22.78 -3.43 3.53
C ASP A 51 -24.24 -3.52 4.01
N SER A 52 -25.16 -2.95 3.26
CA SER A 52 -26.61 -2.98 3.58
C SER A 52 -27.17 -4.40 3.61
N ASP A 53 -26.63 -5.29 2.81
CA ASP A 53 -27.08 -6.68 2.69
C ASP A 53 -26.46 -7.59 3.77
N GLY A 54 -25.46 -7.08 4.47
CA GLY A 54 -24.76 -7.79 5.54
C GLY A 54 -23.49 -8.51 5.06
N ALA A 55 -23.04 -8.29 3.84
CA ALA A 55 -21.79 -8.84 3.36
C ALA A 55 -20.59 -8.11 3.95
N LEU A 56 -19.55 -8.88 4.31
CA LEU A 56 -18.30 -8.35 4.84
C LEU A 56 -17.32 -8.03 3.70
N TRP A 57 -16.88 -6.79 3.66
CA TRP A 57 -15.86 -6.29 2.73
C TRP A 57 -14.57 -6.01 3.48
N VAL A 58 -13.49 -6.73 3.18
CA VAL A 58 -12.16 -6.43 3.73
C VAL A 58 -11.55 -5.30 2.90
N LEU A 59 -11.24 -4.18 3.55
CA LEU A 59 -10.76 -2.95 2.92
C LEU A 59 -9.24 -2.88 2.81
N GLY A 60 -8.54 -3.87 3.38
CA GLY A 60 -7.08 -3.92 3.43
C GLY A 60 -6.52 -3.58 4.80
N ARG A 61 -5.20 -3.40 4.87
CA ARG A 61 -4.47 -3.11 6.10
C ARG A 61 -4.81 -1.70 6.63
N VAL A 62 -4.96 -1.58 7.94
CA VAL A 62 -5.20 -0.28 8.60
C VAL A 62 -3.98 0.65 8.47
N ASP A 63 -2.78 0.06 8.46
CA ASP A 63 -1.51 0.74 8.27
C ASP A 63 -1.22 1.13 6.80
N ASP A 64 -1.98 0.59 5.85
CA ASP A 64 -1.91 0.94 4.43
C ASP A 64 -2.93 2.03 4.04
N VAL A 65 -3.72 2.53 4.98
CA VAL A 65 -4.58 3.70 4.75
C VAL A 65 -3.76 4.98 4.89
N MET A 66 -3.71 5.75 3.82
CA MET A 66 -3.03 7.04 3.77
C MET A 66 -3.92 8.14 4.34
N ASN A 67 -3.30 9.14 5.00
CA ASN A 67 -3.98 10.34 5.45
C ASN A 67 -3.46 11.54 4.66
N VAL A 68 -4.18 11.92 3.61
CA VAL A 68 -3.83 13.01 2.70
C VAL A 68 -4.74 14.20 3.01
N SER A 69 -4.19 15.29 3.52
CA SER A 69 -4.96 16.48 3.89
C SER A 69 -6.19 16.18 4.76
N GLY A 70 -6.07 15.24 5.69
CA GLY A 70 -7.17 14.82 6.58
C GLY A 70 -8.12 13.76 5.99
N HIS A 71 -7.99 13.42 4.72
CA HIS A 71 -8.80 12.38 4.08
C HIS A 71 -8.11 11.02 4.18
N ARG A 72 -8.89 9.99 4.47
CA ARG A 72 -8.42 8.61 4.54
C ARG A 72 -8.60 7.94 3.18
N ILE A 73 -7.50 7.64 2.52
CA ILE A 73 -7.46 7.04 1.17
C ILE A 73 -6.81 5.68 1.26
N SER A 74 -7.48 4.64 0.74
CA SER A 74 -6.93 3.29 0.68
C SER A 74 -5.86 3.20 -0.41
N THR A 75 -4.70 2.60 -0.08
CA THR A 75 -3.69 2.28 -1.12
C THR A 75 -4.27 1.36 -2.19
N THR A 76 -5.08 0.38 -1.80
CA THR A 76 -5.72 -0.58 -2.71
C THR A 76 -6.69 0.09 -3.69
N GLU A 77 -7.40 1.12 -3.27
CA GLU A 77 -8.31 1.87 -4.14
C GLU A 77 -7.54 2.61 -5.24
N VAL A 78 -6.43 3.27 -4.87
CA VAL A 78 -5.56 3.94 -5.83
C VAL A 78 -4.84 2.94 -6.75
N GLU A 79 -4.39 1.79 -6.21
CA GLU A 79 -3.81 0.70 -7.00
C GLU A 79 -4.81 0.16 -8.03
N SER A 80 -6.07 -0.05 -7.64
CA SER A 80 -7.13 -0.52 -8.52
C SER A 80 -7.42 0.48 -9.64
N ALA A 81 -7.46 1.77 -9.33
CA ALA A 81 -7.62 2.82 -10.33
C ALA A 81 -6.45 2.84 -11.32
N LEU A 82 -5.20 2.71 -10.85
CA LEU A 82 -4.03 2.64 -11.73
C LEU A 82 -4.07 1.42 -12.65
N VAL A 83 -4.39 0.23 -12.11
CA VAL A 83 -4.44 -1.02 -12.87
C VAL A 83 -5.60 -1.05 -13.87
N SER A 84 -6.68 -0.27 -13.66
CA SER A 84 -7.76 -0.14 -14.64
C SER A 84 -7.33 0.61 -15.91
N HIS A 85 -6.21 1.33 -15.87
CA HIS A 85 -5.64 1.98 -17.06
C HIS A 85 -4.96 0.95 -17.96
N GLU A 86 -5.18 1.03 -19.28
CA GLU A 86 -4.69 0.05 -20.26
C GLU A 86 -3.17 -0.13 -20.29
N ALA A 87 -2.41 0.94 -19.99
CA ALA A 87 -0.96 0.90 -19.98
C ALA A 87 -0.36 0.20 -18.74
N VAL A 88 -1.13 -0.04 -17.67
CA VAL A 88 -0.61 -0.53 -16.39
C VAL A 88 -0.87 -2.02 -16.23
N ALA A 89 0.18 -2.78 -15.98
CA ALA A 89 0.11 -4.20 -15.66
C ALA A 89 -0.06 -4.45 -14.15
N GLU A 90 0.69 -3.70 -13.34
CA GLU A 90 0.73 -3.86 -11.88
C GLU A 90 1.01 -2.51 -11.22
N ALA A 91 0.47 -2.28 -10.04
CA ALA A 91 0.71 -1.07 -9.27
C ALA A 91 0.89 -1.38 -7.78
N ALA A 92 1.72 -0.59 -7.13
CA ALA A 92 1.84 -0.55 -5.68
C ALA A 92 1.85 0.90 -5.22
N VAL A 93 1.09 1.20 -4.17
CA VAL A 93 0.93 2.56 -3.66
C VAL A 93 1.32 2.62 -2.19
N VAL A 94 2.00 3.70 -1.82
CA VAL A 94 2.37 4.00 -0.43
C VAL A 94 2.11 5.47 -0.12
N GLY A 95 1.80 5.75 1.15
CA GLY A 95 1.85 7.10 1.69
C GLY A 95 3.28 7.43 2.11
N ALA A 96 3.85 8.49 1.58
CA ALA A 96 5.13 9.06 2.00
C ALA A 96 4.89 10.34 2.79
N LYS A 97 5.78 10.67 3.74
CA LYS A 97 5.70 11.90 4.53
C LYS A 97 5.72 13.13 3.61
N ASP A 98 4.82 14.06 3.85
CA ASP A 98 4.69 15.31 3.12
C ASP A 98 4.35 16.46 4.07
N ASP A 99 5.09 17.55 4.01
CA ASP A 99 4.98 18.65 4.95
C ASP A 99 3.68 19.46 4.78
N LEU A 100 3.07 19.44 3.59
CA LEU A 100 1.84 20.19 3.29
C LEU A 100 0.58 19.38 3.56
N THR A 101 0.58 18.11 3.17
CA THR A 101 -0.60 17.25 3.18
C THR A 101 -0.58 16.19 4.28
N GLY A 102 0.49 16.15 5.11
CA GLY A 102 0.78 15.11 6.09
C GLY A 102 1.36 13.87 5.41
N GLN A 103 0.65 13.33 4.43
CA GLN A 103 1.14 12.28 3.54
C GLN A 103 0.84 12.62 2.08
N ALA A 104 1.77 12.28 1.18
CA ALA A 104 1.58 12.28 -0.27
C ALA A 104 1.44 10.86 -0.79
N ILE A 105 0.63 10.69 -1.81
CA ILE A 105 0.47 9.41 -2.51
C ILE A 105 1.64 9.23 -3.46
N VAL A 106 2.40 8.15 -3.29
CA VAL A 106 3.48 7.73 -4.19
C VAL A 106 3.13 6.38 -4.78
N ALA A 107 3.08 6.29 -6.09
CA ALA A 107 2.76 5.08 -6.82
C ALA A 107 3.99 4.53 -7.55
N PHE A 108 4.09 3.20 -7.60
CA PHE A 108 5.06 2.45 -8.38
C PHE A 108 4.28 1.59 -9.36
N VAL A 109 4.54 1.74 -10.65
CA VAL A 109 3.77 1.04 -11.69
C VAL A 109 4.67 0.22 -12.60
N ILE A 110 4.21 -0.96 -12.94
CA ILE A 110 4.77 -1.79 -14.01
C ILE A 110 3.88 -1.59 -15.23
N LEU A 111 4.48 -1.22 -16.36
CA LEU A 111 3.75 -1.05 -17.60
C LEU A 111 3.52 -2.40 -18.30
N ARG A 112 2.45 -2.49 -19.07
CA ARG A 112 2.21 -3.64 -19.95
C ARG A 112 3.25 -3.67 -21.06
N GLY A 113 3.60 -4.87 -21.52
CA GLY A 113 4.53 -5.06 -22.65
C GLY A 113 4.07 -4.28 -23.89
N GLY A 114 5.01 -3.55 -24.50
CA GLY A 114 4.74 -2.70 -25.65
C GLY A 114 4.41 -1.23 -25.32
N THR A 115 4.23 -0.88 -24.06
CA THR A 115 4.09 0.51 -23.63
C THR A 115 5.48 1.12 -23.42
N ASP A 116 5.74 2.25 -24.09
CA ASP A 116 7.01 2.96 -23.93
C ASP A 116 6.99 3.76 -22.61
N SER A 117 7.91 3.46 -21.70
CA SER A 117 8.07 4.18 -20.45
C SER A 117 8.52 5.64 -20.64
N ALA A 118 9.14 5.93 -21.79
CA ALA A 118 9.55 7.29 -22.20
C ALA A 118 8.44 8.05 -22.94
N GLN A 119 7.23 7.49 -23.05
CA GLN A 119 6.09 8.17 -23.67
C GLN A 119 5.81 9.49 -22.94
N LEU A 120 5.98 10.58 -23.67
CA LEU A 120 5.76 11.93 -23.13
C LEU A 120 4.33 12.06 -22.62
N GLY A 121 4.17 12.40 -21.31
CA GLY A 121 2.87 12.64 -20.72
C GLY A 121 2.21 11.45 -20.04
N LEU A 122 2.71 10.20 -20.18
CA LEU A 122 2.08 9.01 -19.57
C LEU A 122 1.87 9.15 -18.05
N VAL A 123 2.87 9.67 -17.33
CA VAL A 123 2.74 9.90 -15.87
C VAL A 123 1.62 10.89 -15.57
N GLY A 124 1.51 11.96 -16.37
CA GLY A 124 0.42 12.92 -16.28
C GLY A 124 -0.94 12.29 -16.51
N GLU A 125 -1.05 11.48 -17.57
CA GLU A 125 -2.27 10.72 -17.91
C GLU A 125 -2.71 9.77 -16.80
N LEU A 126 -1.79 8.99 -16.24
CA LEU A 126 -2.06 8.10 -15.11
C LEU A 126 -2.53 8.85 -13.86
N ARG A 127 -1.93 10.01 -13.57
CA ARG A 127 -2.35 10.88 -12.46
C ARG A 127 -3.76 11.41 -12.66
N ASP A 128 -4.09 11.84 -13.88
CA ASP A 128 -5.41 12.37 -14.21
C ASP A 128 -6.46 11.27 -14.25
N HIS A 129 -6.09 10.06 -14.68
CA HIS A 129 -6.93 8.89 -14.61
C HIS A 129 -7.34 8.57 -13.16
N VAL A 130 -6.40 8.51 -12.21
CA VAL A 130 -6.73 8.30 -10.78
C VAL A 130 -7.63 9.41 -10.25
N ALA A 131 -7.36 10.67 -10.62
CA ALA A 131 -8.19 11.79 -10.20
C ALA A 131 -9.60 11.72 -10.75
N LYS A 132 -9.82 11.18 -11.94
CA LYS A 132 -11.11 10.93 -12.55
C LYS A 132 -11.88 9.80 -11.87
N GLU A 133 -11.22 8.70 -11.57
CA GLU A 133 -11.84 7.51 -10.98
C GLU A 133 -12.23 7.68 -9.49
N ILE A 134 -11.37 8.35 -8.70
CA ILE A 134 -11.55 8.47 -7.25
C ILE A 134 -11.85 9.91 -6.82
N GLY A 135 -11.20 10.87 -7.46
CA GLY A 135 -11.26 12.29 -7.11
C GLY A 135 -9.88 12.92 -7.00
N SER A 136 -9.81 14.23 -7.12
CA SER A 136 -8.55 15.01 -7.16
C SER A 136 -7.68 14.83 -5.91
N ILE A 137 -8.28 14.55 -4.76
CA ILE A 137 -7.57 14.31 -3.50
C ILE A 137 -6.71 13.02 -3.54
N ALA A 138 -7.10 12.05 -4.36
CA ALA A 138 -6.40 10.78 -4.54
C ALA A 138 -5.33 10.84 -5.65
N LYS A 139 -5.16 11.99 -6.31
CA LYS A 139 -4.18 12.16 -7.38
C LYS A 139 -2.76 11.93 -6.84
N PRO A 140 -2.01 10.92 -7.36
CA PRO A 140 -0.64 10.68 -6.90
C PRO A 140 0.26 11.90 -7.09
N LYS A 141 1.01 12.26 -6.06
CA LYS A 141 2.02 13.32 -6.15
C LYS A 141 3.17 12.87 -7.05
N GLN A 142 3.52 11.58 -6.97
CA GLN A 142 4.57 10.98 -7.77
C GLN A 142 4.14 9.60 -8.28
N ILE A 143 4.44 9.31 -9.54
CA ILE A 143 4.35 7.97 -10.13
C ILE A 143 5.73 7.59 -10.67
N MET A 144 6.18 6.42 -10.29
CA MET A 144 7.43 5.83 -10.74
C MET A 144 7.16 4.61 -11.59
N VAL A 145 7.67 4.62 -12.81
CA VAL A 145 7.68 3.43 -13.65
C VAL A 145 8.84 2.55 -13.24
N VAL A 146 8.56 1.31 -12.91
CA VAL A 146 9.54 0.31 -12.46
C VAL A 146 9.39 -0.98 -13.26
N ASN A 147 10.48 -1.72 -13.42
CA ASN A 147 10.43 -3.00 -14.12
C ASN A 147 9.85 -4.13 -13.27
N GLU A 148 9.99 -4.01 -11.94
CA GLU A 148 9.54 -5.01 -10.99
C GLU A 148 9.22 -4.37 -9.64
N LEU A 149 8.21 -4.94 -8.92
CA LEU A 149 7.87 -4.56 -7.56
C LEU A 149 8.54 -5.50 -6.55
N PRO A 150 8.98 -4.99 -5.38
CA PRO A 150 9.58 -5.82 -4.34
C PRO A 150 8.53 -6.78 -3.77
N LYS A 151 8.72 -8.07 -3.98
CA LYS A 151 7.82 -9.13 -3.54
C LYS A 151 8.52 -10.11 -2.62
N THR A 152 7.78 -10.66 -1.68
CA THR A 152 8.21 -11.85 -0.93
C THR A 152 8.23 -13.06 -1.86
N ARG A 153 8.85 -14.16 -1.41
CA ARG A 153 8.82 -15.45 -2.13
C ARG A 153 7.42 -15.99 -2.38
N SER A 154 6.43 -15.58 -1.59
CA SER A 154 5.01 -15.91 -1.79
C SER A 154 4.27 -14.93 -2.71
N GLY A 155 4.96 -13.97 -3.35
CA GLY A 155 4.38 -13.00 -4.28
C GLY A 155 3.73 -11.77 -3.64
N LYS A 156 3.80 -11.61 -2.30
CA LYS A 156 3.23 -10.44 -1.61
C LYS A 156 4.12 -9.22 -1.76
N ILE A 157 3.58 -8.09 -2.23
CA ILE A 157 4.29 -6.81 -2.36
C ILE A 157 4.72 -6.30 -0.98
N MET A 158 5.97 -5.91 -0.87
CA MET A 158 6.59 -5.38 0.35
C MET A 158 6.50 -3.85 0.40
N ARG A 159 5.30 -3.30 0.61
CA ARG A 159 5.03 -1.85 0.61
C ARG A 159 5.91 -1.07 1.60
N ARG A 160 6.32 -1.71 2.71
CA ARG A 160 7.24 -1.08 3.65
C ARG A 160 8.55 -0.65 3.00
N LEU A 161 9.14 -1.49 2.15
CA LEU A 161 10.37 -1.17 1.43
C LEU A 161 10.17 -0.05 0.40
N LEU A 162 9.03 -0.03 -0.28
CA LEU A 162 8.67 1.04 -1.19
C LEU A 162 8.50 2.37 -0.46
N ARG A 163 7.93 2.36 0.74
CA ARG A 163 7.80 3.56 1.59
C ARG A 163 9.17 4.06 2.04
N ASP A 164 10.09 3.18 2.44
CA ASP A 164 11.46 3.57 2.82
C ASP A 164 12.14 4.30 1.65
N VAL A 165 11.98 3.78 0.42
CA VAL A 165 12.53 4.41 -0.79
C VAL A 165 11.84 5.74 -1.10
N ALA A 166 10.51 5.82 -1.05
CA ALA A 166 9.74 7.04 -1.30
C ALA A 166 10.12 8.18 -0.34
N GLU A 167 10.45 7.84 0.90
CA GLU A 167 10.89 8.79 1.94
C GLU A 167 12.42 9.00 1.99
N ASN A 168 13.19 8.44 1.04
CA ASN A 168 14.65 8.48 1.00
C ASN A 168 15.30 7.94 2.30
N ARG A 169 14.67 6.99 2.97
CA ARG A 169 15.23 6.30 4.12
C ARG A 169 16.09 5.11 3.69
N ALA A 170 16.96 4.68 4.59
CA ALA A 170 17.65 3.40 4.41
C ALA A 170 16.60 2.27 4.34
N VAL A 171 16.72 1.43 3.33
CA VAL A 171 15.83 0.28 3.17
C VAL A 171 15.99 -0.66 4.37
N GLY A 172 14.88 -0.93 5.05
CA GLY A 172 14.85 -1.82 6.22
C GLY A 172 15.11 -3.29 5.85
N ASP A 173 14.77 -4.19 6.77
CA ASP A 173 14.97 -5.64 6.58
C ASP A 173 14.34 -6.16 5.28
N ALA A 174 15.16 -6.68 4.39
CA ALA A 174 14.82 -7.24 3.08
C ALA A 174 15.04 -8.76 2.99
N THR A 175 15.24 -9.46 4.11
CA THR A 175 15.60 -10.89 4.14
C THR A 175 14.55 -11.81 3.49
N THR A 176 13.30 -11.40 3.44
CA THR A 176 12.20 -12.14 2.81
C THR A 176 11.97 -11.78 1.35
N LEU A 177 12.73 -10.83 0.81
CA LEU A 177 12.63 -10.39 -0.58
C LEU A 177 13.03 -11.51 -1.54
N ALA A 178 12.28 -11.67 -2.62
CA ALA A 178 12.57 -12.69 -3.63
C ALA A 178 13.84 -12.35 -4.42
N ASP A 179 14.01 -11.09 -4.83
CA ASP A 179 15.23 -10.57 -5.46
C ASP A 179 15.68 -9.26 -4.78
N PRO A 180 16.83 -9.26 -4.08
CA PRO A 180 17.39 -8.07 -3.46
C PRO A 180 17.77 -6.93 -4.43
N ASN A 181 18.02 -7.23 -5.71
CA ASN A 181 18.42 -6.22 -6.69
C ASN A 181 17.29 -5.25 -7.06
N VAL A 182 16.03 -5.68 -6.92
CA VAL A 182 14.85 -4.84 -7.22
C VAL A 182 14.90 -3.53 -6.44
N MET A 183 15.22 -3.56 -5.16
CA MET A 183 15.28 -2.36 -4.33
C MET A 183 16.37 -1.39 -4.76
N LYS A 184 17.51 -1.91 -5.23
CA LYS A 184 18.61 -1.09 -5.73
C LYS A 184 18.20 -0.35 -7.00
N LEU A 185 17.56 -1.04 -7.94
CA LEU A 185 17.07 -0.47 -9.20
C LEU A 185 16.01 0.62 -8.95
N ILE A 186 15.07 0.38 -8.03
CA ILE A 186 14.05 1.36 -7.67
C ILE A 186 14.71 2.61 -7.04
N ALA A 187 15.66 2.43 -6.13
CA ALA A 187 16.35 3.54 -5.48
C ALA A 187 17.21 4.36 -6.45
N GLU A 188 17.81 3.73 -7.46
CA GLU A 188 18.57 4.41 -8.52
C GLU A 188 17.65 5.22 -9.45
N GLY A 189 16.48 4.66 -9.81
CA GLY A 189 15.46 5.35 -10.59
C GLY A 189 14.93 6.63 -9.93
N LEU A 190 14.76 6.63 -8.60
CA LEU A 190 14.39 7.84 -7.84
C LEU A 190 15.42 8.96 -7.92
N LYS A 191 16.70 8.62 -7.95
CA LYS A 191 17.78 9.61 -8.01
C LYS A 191 17.89 10.25 -9.40
N SER A 192 17.57 9.51 -10.45
CA SER A 192 17.57 10.01 -11.83
C SER A 192 16.34 10.87 -12.16
N GLY A 193 15.15 10.51 -11.68
CA GLY A 193 13.91 11.29 -11.90
C GLY A 193 13.84 12.64 -11.18
N LYS A 194 14.68 12.88 -10.16
CA LYS A 194 14.77 14.18 -9.48
C LYS A 194 15.59 15.25 -10.22
N LYS A 195 16.10 14.96 -11.40
CA LYS A 195 16.91 15.89 -12.21
C LYS A 195 16.12 16.60 -13.32
N GLU A 196 14.82 16.33 -13.47
CA GLU A 196 13.99 16.87 -14.56
C GLU A 196 12.86 17.81 -14.09
N ASP A 197 12.89 18.27 -12.81
CA ASP A 197 11.99 19.33 -12.29
C ASP A 197 12.71 20.65 -12.08
#